data_cf7a2d754bed995f5dbba79f3d89faf4
#
_entry.id   cf7a2d754bed995f5dbba79f3d89faf4
#
_cell.length_a   1.000
_cell.length_b   1.000
_cell.length_c   1.000
_cell.angle_alpha   90.00
_cell.angle_beta   90.00
_cell.angle_gamma   90.00
#
_symmetry.space_group_name_H-M   'P 1'
#
loop_
_entity.id
_entity.type
_entity.pdbx_description
1 polymer ?
#
loop_
_entity_poly.entity_id
_entity_poly.type
_entity_poly.pdbx_seq_one_letter_code
_entity_poly.pdbx_strand_id
1 'polypeptide(L)'
;MTGAILARLAAAVLSSEKGRKTVGWVIAAILSPVILLAVFLCCFGTAAVEHNNFAVSASFYGPAFSSKIPNEYKDHITEMRQAFALLDSATAAVNAKAERGGLDPLQVKAVFYALCFGDEAPTCRAAAHFVDCFYRLEERVETTTTEMEDGSVVVQTTVYYVAVPLPLATVYQKLSVWQGEPVTEEDKTNAAHIYAMVTGSSGGDTFDGDYISGGGSGAELDVSDLTNPASKNAADLVVYVTNAWQSGWGYVWGTYGQVLTPELFQYKLTQYPEGVGQYADFIRSNWLGKHTADCVGLIKGYGWLNAETMEIEYGTNGMPDIGANQMYYNATRKGTIDTIPEVPGLAVWKSGHIGVYIGGGQVIEAMGTKYGVVKTQLQGRGWTHWLEIPYINYD
;
A
#
# COMPACT_ATOMS: atom_id res chain seq x y z
N MET A 1 60.80 24.16 4.28
CA MET A 1 60.60 24.43 2.84
C MET A 1 59.41 25.38 2.69
N THR A 2 59.63 26.56 2.10
CA THR A 2 58.57 27.57 1.96
C THR A 2 57.54 27.10 0.93
N GLY A 3 56.25 27.41 1.16
CA GLY A 3 55.10 27.00 0.31
C GLY A 3 55.31 27.34 -1.19
N ALA A 4 56.09 28.39 -1.51
CA ALA A 4 56.43 28.77 -2.86
C ALA A 4 57.35 27.72 -3.61
N ILE A 5 58.19 26.97 -2.89
CA ILE A 5 58.98 25.92 -3.48
C ILE A 5 58.13 24.69 -3.81
N LEU A 6 57.20 24.33 -2.88
CA LEU A 6 56.27 23.24 -3.09
C LEU A 6 55.29 23.55 -4.26
N ALA A 7 54.83 24.78 -4.39
CA ALA A 7 53.98 25.17 -5.50
C ALA A 7 54.68 25.10 -6.86
N ARG A 8 55.96 25.53 -6.93
CA ARG A 8 56.77 25.40 -8.15
C ARG A 8 57.06 23.95 -8.52
N LEU A 9 57.38 23.07 -7.58
CA LEU A 9 57.53 21.65 -7.80
C LEU A 9 56.27 20.97 -8.28
N ALA A 10 55.14 21.30 -7.66
CA ALA A 10 53.81 20.78 -8.09
C ALA A 10 53.47 21.23 -9.53
N ALA A 11 53.70 22.51 -9.85
CA ALA A 11 53.50 23.02 -11.21
C ALA A 11 54.43 22.35 -12.23
N ALA A 12 55.67 22.09 -11.90
CA ALA A 12 56.63 21.38 -12.79
C ALA A 12 56.21 19.93 -13.06
N VAL A 13 55.70 19.22 -12.03
CA VAL A 13 55.20 17.85 -12.18
C VAL A 13 53.95 17.80 -13.00
N LEU A 14 53.01 18.73 -12.77
CA LEU A 14 51.72 18.80 -13.50
C LEU A 14 51.85 19.33 -14.95
N SER A 15 52.95 20.01 -15.29
CA SER A 15 53.20 20.50 -16.64
C SER A 15 53.67 19.42 -17.61
N SER A 16 54.24 18.32 -17.11
CA SER A 16 54.68 17.19 -17.94
C SER A 16 53.61 16.11 -18.06
N GLU A 17 53.48 15.50 -19.26
CA GLU A 17 52.53 14.43 -19.50
C GLU A 17 52.78 13.23 -18.61
N LYS A 18 54.07 12.88 -18.39
CA LYS A 18 54.50 11.79 -17.51
C LYS A 18 54.18 12.11 -16.05
N GLY A 19 54.39 13.36 -15.63
CA GLY A 19 54.07 13.80 -14.26
C GLY A 19 52.57 13.76 -13.97
N ARG A 20 51.74 14.20 -14.90
CA ARG A 20 50.25 14.12 -14.77
C ARG A 20 49.77 12.65 -14.69
N LYS A 21 50.32 11.78 -15.54
CA LYS A 21 49.98 10.33 -15.43
C LYS A 21 50.41 9.73 -14.10
N THR A 22 51.62 10.06 -13.57
CA THR A 22 52.08 9.58 -12.29
C THR A 22 51.25 10.09 -11.14
N VAL A 23 50.87 11.40 -11.14
CA VAL A 23 49.99 11.98 -10.10
C VAL A 23 48.60 11.35 -10.20
N GLY A 24 48.07 11.14 -11.43
CA GLY A 24 46.80 10.44 -11.62
C GLY A 24 46.80 9.02 -11.05
N TRP A 25 47.88 8.25 -11.28
CA TRP A 25 48.02 6.91 -10.69
C TRP A 25 48.13 6.93 -9.15
N VAL A 26 48.84 7.90 -8.57
CA VAL A 26 48.95 8.04 -7.10
C VAL A 26 47.56 8.41 -6.51
N ILE A 27 46.86 9.33 -7.13
CA ILE A 27 45.48 9.69 -6.70
C ILE A 27 44.54 8.49 -6.82
N ALA A 28 44.61 7.76 -7.93
CA ALA A 28 43.80 6.55 -8.13
C ALA A 28 44.13 5.47 -7.10
N ALA A 29 45.40 5.27 -6.78
CA ALA A 29 45.82 4.29 -5.76
C ALA A 29 45.38 4.68 -4.34
N ILE A 30 45.28 5.98 -4.03
CA ILE A 30 44.83 6.47 -2.72
C ILE A 30 43.30 6.41 -2.64
N LEU A 31 42.59 6.75 -3.74
CA LEU A 31 41.11 6.80 -3.73
C LEU A 31 40.48 5.41 -3.95
N SER A 32 41.18 4.48 -4.62
CA SER A 32 40.58 3.17 -4.93
C SER A 32 40.15 2.37 -3.70
N PRO A 33 40.85 2.31 -2.57
CA PRO A 33 40.39 1.63 -1.36
C PRO A 33 39.13 2.31 -0.76
N VAL A 34 39.04 3.66 -0.85
CA VAL A 34 37.88 4.42 -0.36
C VAL A 34 36.67 4.18 -1.23
N ILE A 35 36.86 4.18 -2.55
CA ILE A 35 35.80 3.87 -3.52
C ILE A 35 35.33 2.42 -3.34
N LEU A 36 36.26 1.46 -3.21
CA LEU A 36 35.90 0.07 -2.97
C LEU A 36 35.15 -0.12 -1.64
N LEU A 37 35.57 0.58 -0.58
CA LEU A 37 34.85 0.56 0.70
C LEU A 37 33.44 1.16 0.57
N ALA A 38 33.29 2.27 -0.14
CA ALA A 38 32.01 2.89 -0.38
C ALA A 38 31.08 1.97 -1.20
N VAL A 39 31.59 1.37 -2.28
CA VAL A 39 30.83 0.38 -3.08
C VAL A 39 30.45 -0.84 -2.22
N PHE A 40 31.37 -1.33 -1.41
CA PHE A 40 31.10 -2.44 -0.50
C PHE A 40 30.01 -2.10 0.52
N LEU A 41 30.07 -0.92 1.16
CA LEU A 41 29.04 -0.45 2.09
C LEU A 41 27.69 -0.24 1.40
N CYS A 42 27.69 0.29 0.18
CA CYS A 42 26.46 0.40 -0.63
C CYS A 42 25.87 -0.97 -0.97
N CYS A 43 26.70 -1.95 -1.37
CA CYS A 43 26.22 -3.30 -1.65
C CYS A 43 25.68 -4.01 -0.41
N PHE A 44 26.30 -3.80 0.75
CA PHE A 44 25.78 -4.33 2.02
C PHE A 44 24.47 -3.66 2.43
N GLY A 45 24.37 -2.34 2.27
CA GLY A 45 23.14 -1.60 2.56
C GLY A 45 21.96 -2.07 1.70
N THR A 46 22.17 -2.24 0.39
CA THR A 46 21.12 -2.74 -0.51
C THR A 46 20.73 -4.18 -0.20
N ALA A 47 21.68 -5.06 0.08
CA ALA A 47 21.39 -6.44 0.45
C ALA A 47 20.60 -6.53 1.77
N ALA A 48 20.93 -5.74 2.77
CA ALA A 48 20.20 -5.69 4.04
C ALA A 48 18.76 -5.20 3.84
N VAL A 49 18.56 -4.16 3.03
CA VAL A 49 17.22 -3.64 2.69
C VAL A 49 16.39 -4.68 1.93
N GLU A 50 16.97 -5.37 0.96
CA GLU A 50 16.29 -6.45 0.23
C GLU A 50 15.89 -7.60 1.15
N HIS A 51 16.76 -8.02 2.06
CA HIS A 51 16.45 -9.06 3.04
C HIS A 51 15.38 -8.66 4.03
N ASN A 52 15.38 -7.42 4.54
CA ASN A 52 14.35 -6.92 5.43
C ASN A 52 13.00 -6.81 4.70
N ASN A 53 12.98 -6.29 3.49
CA ASN A 53 11.77 -6.20 2.67
C ASN A 53 11.19 -7.58 2.33
N PHE A 54 12.07 -8.57 2.09
CA PHE A 54 11.65 -9.95 1.91
C PHE A 54 11.02 -10.52 3.19
N ALA A 55 11.63 -10.33 4.36
CA ALA A 55 11.12 -10.84 5.63
C ALA A 55 9.74 -10.25 5.96
N VAL A 56 9.56 -8.93 5.78
CA VAL A 56 8.27 -8.27 5.92
C VAL A 56 7.24 -8.86 4.95
N SER A 57 7.53 -8.86 3.65
CA SER A 57 6.60 -9.37 2.63
C SER A 57 6.24 -10.85 2.86
N ALA A 58 7.22 -11.67 3.25
CA ALA A 58 7.00 -13.07 3.58
C ALA A 58 6.13 -13.25 4.82
N SER A 59 6.30 -12.42 5.84
CA SER A 59 5.48 -12.46 7.06
C SER A 59 4.02 -12.11 6.76
N PHE A 60 3.78 -11.10 5.94
CA PHE A 60 2.41 -10.63 5.63
C PHE A 60 1.69 -11.51 4.60
N TYR A 61 2.37 -12.03 3.58
CA TYR A 61 1.71 -12.64 2.41
C TYR A 61 2.01 -14.11 2.18
N GLY A 62 2.91 -14.68 2.94
CA GLY A 62 3.07 -16.11 3.10
C GLY A 62 3.45 -16.95 1.88
N PRO A 63 4.36 -16.57 0.95
CA PRO A 63 4.85 -17.54 0.00
C PRO A 63 5.59 -18.68 0.70
N ALA A 64 5.57 -19.86 0.10
CA ALA A 64 6.35 -20.97 0.58
C ALA A 64 7.85 -20.61 0.60
N PHE A 65 8.57 -21.04 1.63
CA PHE A 65 9.99 -20.76 1.76
C PHE A 65 10.80 -21.47 0.69
N SER A 66 11.70 -20.76 0.05
CA SER A 66 12.78 -21.38 -0.73
C SER A 66 13.71 -22.16 0.22
N SER A 67 14.20 -23.30 -0.25
CA SER A 67 15.21 -24.09 0.51
C SER A 67 16.51 -23.31 0.80
N LYS A 68 16.75 -22.23 0.05
CA LYS A 68 17.94 -21.38 0.18
C LYS A 68 17.90 -20.35 1.31
N ILE A 69 16.72 -20.14 1.94
CA ILE A 69 16.57 -19.18 3.04
C ILE A 69 17.15 -19.80 4.32
N PRO A 70 17.98 -19.09 5.08
CA PRO A 70 18.49 -19.56 6.39
C PRO A 70 17.32 -19.90 7.35
N ASN A 71 17.52 -20.92 8.20
CA ASN A 71 16.47 -21.37 9.10
C ASN A 71 16.03 -20.30 10.10
N GLU A 72 16.96 -19.50 10.60
CA GLU A 72 16.67 -18.38 11.51
C GLU A 72 15.63 -17.40 10.93
N TYR A 73 15.74 -17.09 9.63
CA TYR A 73 14.75 -16.27 8.94
C TYR A 73 13.40 -16.97 8.78
N LYS A 74 13.41 -18.29 8.50
CA LYS A 74 12.19 -19.08 8.41
C LYS A 74 11.45 -19.12 9.74
N ASP A 75 12.21 -19.30 10.82
CA ASP A 75 11.66 -19.36 12.18
C ASP A 75 11.04 -18.02 12.56
N HIS A 76 11.74 -16.91 12.35
CA HIS A 76 11.21 -15.56 12.58
C HIS A 76 9.96 -15.27 11.78
N ILE A 77 9.94 -15.56 10.47
CA ILE A 77 8.77 -15.34 9.62
C ILE A 77 7.60 -16.22 10.08
N THR A 78 7.87 -17.45 10.50
CA THR A 78 6.85 -18.39 10.98
C THR A 78 6.22 -17.90 12.28
N GLU A 79 7.03 -17.46 13.24
CA GLU A 79 6.58 -16.88 14.50
C GLU A 79 5.74 -15.60 14.26
N MET A 80 6.21 -14.73 13.37
CA MET A 80 5.49 -13.50 13.02
C MET A 80 4.13 -13.80 12.37
N ARG A 81 4.05 -14.81 11.50
CA ARG A 81 2.78 -15.26 10.90
C ARG A 81 1.80 -15.80 11.95
N GLN A 82 2.30 -16.54 12.94
CA GLN A 82 1.46 -17.02 14.04
C GLN A 82 0.93 -15.84 14.88
N ALA A 83 1.80 -14.87 15.20
CA ALA A 83 1.37 -13.64 15.87
C ALA A 83 0.32 -12.88 15.06
N PHE A 84 0.50 -12.77 13.74
CA PHE A 84 -0.47 -12.13 12.84
C PHE A 84 -1.82 -12.83 12.82
N ALA A 85 -1.86 -14.16 12.86
CA ALA A 85 -3.12 -14.89 12.95
C ALA A 85 -3.89 -14.58 14.25
N LEU A 86 -3.18 -14.40 15.37
CA LEU A 86 -3.78 -13.98 16.63
C LEU A 86 -4.30 -12.53 16.56
N LEU A 87 -3.53 -11.62 15.94
CA LEU A 87 -3.94 -10.23 15.72
C LEU A 87 -5.15 -10.15 14.78
N ASP A 88 -5.17 -10.92 13.71
CA ASP A 88 -6.30 -10.98 12.77
C ASP A 88 -7.58 -11.45 13.49
N SER A 89 -7.48 -12.47 14.34
CA SER A 89 -8.61 -12.96 15.14
C SER A 89 -9.12 -11.90 16.13
N ALA A 90 -8.20 -11.22 16.82
CA ALA A 90 -8.55 -10.15 17.77
C ALA A 90 -9.18 -8.95 17.05
N THR A 91 -8.60 -8.54 15.92
CA THR A 91 -9.11 -7.43 15.08
C THR A 91 -10.49 -7.75 14.53
N ALA A 92 -10.72 -8.97 14.05
CA ALA A 92 -12.02 -9.41 13.57
C ALA A 92 -13.10 -9.37 14.67
N ALA A 93 -12.75 -9.75 15.90
CA ALA A 93 -13.66 -9.69 17.06
C ALA A 93 -14.05 -8.23 17.41
N VAL A 94 -13.13 -7.28 17.23
CA VAL A 94 -13.40 -5.84 17.41
C VAL A 94 -14.26 -5.33 16.26
N ASN A 95 -13.92 -5.68 15.02
CA ASN A 95 -14.63 -5.22 13.82
C ASN A 95 -16.09 -5.72 13.78
N ALA A 96 -16.36 -6.88 14.37
CA ALA A 96 -17.72 -7.38 14.54
C ALA A 96 -18.61 -6.47 15.44
N LYS A 97 -18.00 -5.58 16.21
CA LYS A 97 -18.69 -4.59 17.08
C LYS A 97 -18.66 -3.17 16.50
N ALA A 98 -18.10 -2.97 15.32
CA ALA A 98 -17.99 -1.66 14.69
C ALA A 98 -19.26 -1.37 13.88
N GLU A 99 -19.86 -0.18 14.05
CA GLU A 99 -21.00 0.28 13.22
C GLU A 99 -20.53 0.76 11.84
N ARG A 100 -19.38 1.40 11.79
CA ARG A 100 -18.77 1.94 10.58
C ARG A 100 -17.26 1.81 10.68
N GLY A 101 -16.67 1.28 9.63
CA GLY A 101 -15.21 1.21 9.46
C GLY A 101 -14.50 0.64 10.67
N GLY A 102 -14.19 -0.63 10.64
CA GLY A 102 -13.42 -1.28 11.68
C GLY A 102 -11.94 -0.88 11.67
N LEU A 103 -11.16 -1.56 12.49
CA LEU A 103 -9.71 -1.48 12.48
C LEU A 103 -9.18 -2.06 11.17
N ASP A 104 -8.15 -1.45 10.63
CA ASP A 104 -7.39 -2.00 9.49
C ASP A 104 -6.41 -3.08 10.00
N PRO A 105 -6.60 -4.35 9.62
CA PRO A 105 -5.73 -5.43 10.07
C PRO A 105 -4.27 -5.25 9.63
N LEU A 106 -4.03 -4.64 8.47
CA LEU A 106 -2.68 -4.39 7.97
C LEU A 106 -1.98 -3.31 8.79
N GLN A 107 -2.72 -2.26 9.20
CA GLN A 107 -2.19 -1.22 10.08
C GLN A 107 -1.82 -1.79 11.45
N VAL A 108 -2.69 -2.60 12.05
CA VAL A 108 -2.43 -3.28 13.33
C VAL A 108 -1.17 -4.14 13.23
N LYS A 109 -1.07 -4.97 12.18
CA LYS A 109 0.10 -5.84 11.95
C LYS A 109 1.37 -5.06 11.65
N ALA A 110 1.30 -3.96 10.93
CA ALA A 110 2.48 -3.13 10.63
C ALA A 110 3.06 -2.48 11.90
N VAL A 111 2.20 -1.96 12.76
CA VAL A 111 2.61 -1.42 14.06
C VAL A 111 3.19 -2.53 14.94
N PHE A 112 2.54 -3.69 14.97
CA PHE A 112 3.04 -4.84 15.73
C PHE A 112 4.43 -5.30 15.23
N TYR A 113 4.59 -5.44 13.92
CA TYR A 113 5.87 -5.84 13.31
C TYR A 113 6.99 -4.86 13.66
N ALA A 114 6.73 -3.56 13.59
CA ALA A 114 7.73 -2.53 13.91
C ALA A 114 8.17 -2.61 15.38
N LEU A 115 7.22 -2.80 16.31
CA LEU A 115 7.50 -2.86 17.75
C LEU A 115 8.11 -4.19 18.21
N CYS A 116 7.84 -5.28 17.48
CA CYS A 116 8.29 -6.62 17.84
C CYS A 116 9.38 -7.14 16.92
N PHE A 117 9.97 -6.26 16.08
CA PHE A 117 11.08 -6.63 15.22
C PHE A 117 12.29 -7.03 16.08
N GLY A 118 12.76 -8.26 15.88
CA GLY A 118 13.87 -8.83 16.69
C GLY A 118 13.45 -9.56 17.97
N ASP A 119 12.15 -9.60 18.31
CA ASP A 119 11.66 -10.47 19.38
C ASP A 119 11.82 -11.94 18.98
N GLU A 120 12.35 -12.76 19.90
CA GLU A 120 12.50 -14.20 19.68
C GLU A 120 11.16 -14.94 19.68
N ALA A 121 10.14 -14.41 20.39
CA ALA A 121 8.83 -15.02 20.54
C ALA A 121 7.69 -13.97 20.50
N PRO A 122 7.42 -13.36 19.34
CA PRO A 122 6.36 -12.32 19.21
C PRO A 122 4.97 -12.87 19.54
N THR A 123 4.72 -14.18 19.42
CA THR A 123 3.47 -14.84 19.79
C THR A 123 3.17 -14.79 21.29
N CYS A 124 4.18 -14.59 22.15
CA CYS A 124 4.00 -14.44 23.61
C CYS A 124 3.36 -13.09 23.98
N ARG A 125 3.29 -12.14 23.06
CA ARG A 125 2.59 -10.86 23.27
C ARG A 125 1.09 -11.08 23.25
N ALA A 126 0.38 -10.50 24.22
CA ALA A 126 -1.08 -10.64 24.35
C ALA A 126 -1.79 -9.89 23.21
N ALA A 127 -2.06 -10.56 22.09
CA ALA A 127 -2.64 -9.97 20.88
C ALA A 127 -3.94 -9.18 21.16
N ALA A 128 -4.82 -9.70 22.01
CA ALA A 128 -6.06 -9.00 22.37
C ALA A 128 -5.77 -7.66 23.06
N HIS A 129 -4.87 -7.62 24.03
CA HIS A 129 -4.49 -6.38 24.72
C HIS A 129 -3.75 -5.40 23.80
N PHE A 130 -2.98 -5.90 22.84
CA PHE A 130 -2.38 -5.07 21.81
C PHE A 130 -3.45 -4.37 20.95
N VAL A 131 -4.43 -5.15 20.48
CA VAL A 131 -5.56 -4.64 19.67
C VAL A 131 -6.43 -3.68 20.47
N ASP A 132 -6.60 -3.86 21.79
CA ASP A 132 -7.33 -2.94 22.68
C ASP A 132 -6.74 -1.52 22.71
N CYS A 133 -5.48 -1.36 22.28
CA CYS A 133 -4.88 -0.03 22.14
C CYS A 133 -5.41 0.75 20.93
N PHE A 134 -6.05 0.09 19.97
CA PHE A 134 -6.45 0.68 18.67
C PHE A 134 -7.88 1.20 18.64
N TYR A 135 -8.71 0.91 19.65
CA TYR A 135 -10.10 1.34 19.68
C TYR A 135 -10.55 1.77 21.09
N ARG A 136 -11.72 2.36 21.13
CA ARG A 136 -12.50 2.55 22.36
C ARG A 136 -13.91 1.99 22.16
N LEU A 137 -14.54 1.59 23.24
CA LEU A 137 -15.97 1.27 23.23
C LEU A 137 -16.78 2.53 23.51
N GLU A 138 -17.79 2.77 22.69
CA GLU A 138 -18.80 3.80 22.92
C GLU A 138 -20.16 3.17 23.13
N GLU A 139 -20.87 3.65 24.15
CA GLU A 139 -22.23 3.24 24.43
C GLU A 139 -23.19 3.81 23.37
N ARG A 140 -24.10 2.98 22.89
CA ARG A 140 -25.22 3.35 22.02
C ARG A 140 -26.51 2.93 22.70
N VAL A 141 -27.51 3.78 22.59
CA VAL A 141 -28.86 3.54 23.10
C VAL A 141 -29.82 3.55 21.92
N GLU A 142 -30.47 2.43 21.68
CA GLU A 142 -31.52 2.30 20.67
C GLU A 142 -32.86 2.17 21.37
N THR A 143 -33.83 3.01 20.98
CA THR A 143 -35.19 2.96 21.50
C THR A 143 -36.15 2.58 20.39
N THR A 144 -36.76 1.42 20.51
CA THR A 144 -37.77 0.93 19.57
C THR A 144 -39.12 1.08 20.19
N THR A 145 -40.04 1.71 19.49
CA THR A 145 -41.44 1.88 19.91
C THR A 145 -42.31 0.97 19.07
N THR A 146 -43.03 0.05 19.70
CA THR A 146 -43.94 -0.86 19.02
C THR A 146 -45.38 -0.57 19.53
N GLU A 147 -46.26 -0.24 18.60
CA GLU A 147 -47.71 -0.12 18.89
C GLU A 147 -48.36 -1.51 18.81
N MET A 148 -49.02 -1.93 19.88
CA MET A 148 -49.68 -3.23 19.96
C MET A 148 -51.09 -3.14 19.42
N GLU A 149 -51.70 -4.25 19.01
CA GLU A 149 -53.07 -4.32 18.45
C GLU A 149 -54.17 -3.73 19.37
N ASP A 150 -53.91 -3.66 20.67
CA ASP A 150 -54.82 -3.07 21.66
C ASP A 150 -54.62 -1.55 21.83
N GLY A 151 -53.77 -0.91 21.04
CA GLY A 151 -53.42 0.51 21.09
C GLY A 151 -52.45 0.89 22.19
N SER A 152 -51.88 -0.08 22.92
CA SER A 152 -50.81 0.17 23.89
C SER A 152 -49.46 0.33 23.17
N VAL A 153 -48.60 1.19 23.71
CA VAL A 153 -47.27 1.46 23.15
C VAL A 153 -46.22 0.84 24.04
N VAL A 154 -45.45 -0.09 23.51
CA VAL A 154 -44.31 -0.68 24.20
C VAL A 154 -43.05 0.02 23.73
N VAL A 155 -42.33 0.63 24.67
CA VAL A 155 -41.03 1.25 24.42
C VAL A 155 -39.96 0.33 24.94
N GLN A 156 -39.12 -0.21 24.05
CA GLN A 156 -37.97 -1.03 24.43
C GLN A 156 -36.69 -0.24 24.18
N THR A 157 -35.90 -0.10 25.23
CA THR A 157 -34.57 0.54 25.14
C THR A 157 -33.50 -0.53 25.26
N THR A 158 -32.65 -0.61 24.26
CA THR A 158 -31.51 -1.51 24.20
C THR A 158 -30.22 -0.70 24.30
N VAL A 159 -29.34 -1.07 25.21
CA VAL A 159 -28.00 -0.48 25.32
C VAL A 159 -26.98 -1.47 24.75
N TYR A 160 -26.16 -1.02 23.84
CA TYR A 160 -25.07 -1.82 23.26
C TYR A 160 -23.80 -1.00 23.10
N TYR A 161 -22.67 -1.65 22.89
CA TYR A 161 -21.37 -1.01 22.77
C TYR A 161 -20.81 -1.22 21.37
N VAL A 162 -20.33 -0.14 20.79
CA VAL A 162 -19.69 -0.15 19.47
C VAL A 162 -18.21 0.16 19.60
N ALA A 163 -17.40 -0.50 18.78
CA ALA A 163 -15.98 -0.24 18.70
C ALA A 163 -15.71 0.94 17.74
N VAL A 164 -15.02 1.95 18.25
CA VAL A 164 -14.62 3.15 17.48
C VAL A 164 -13.10 3.19 17.39
N PRO A 165 -12.51 3.13 16.17
CA PRO A 165 -11.07 3.24 15.98
C PRO A 165 -10.50 4.53 16.55
N LEU A 166 -9.28 4.46 17.07
CA LEU A 166 -8.54 5.60 17.62
C LEU A 166 -7.53 6.12 16.59
N PRO A 167 -7.24 7.43 16.61
CA PRO A 167 -6.13 7.99 15.85
C PRO A 167 -4.79 7.37 16.24
N LEU A 168 -3.88 7.12 15.30
CA LEU A 168 -2.58 6.47 15.55
C LEU A 168 -1.75 7.15 16.64
N ALA A 169 -1.80 8.47 16.75
CA ALA A 169 -1.12 9.19 17.82
C ALA A 169 -1.59 8.73 19.22
N THR A 170 -2.91 8.49 19.38
CA THR A 170 -3.48 7.94 20.61
C THR A 170 -3.12 6.47 20.78
N VAL A 171 -3.11 5.69 19.70
CA VAL A 171 -2.68 4.28 19.71
C VAL A 171 -1.26 4.17 20.23
N TYR A 172 -0.32 4.96 19.71
CA TYR A 172 1.07 4.93 20.15
C TYR A 172 1.25 5.33 21.62
N GLN A 173 0.43 6.27 22.13
CA GLN A 173 0.42 6.61 23.56
C GLN A 173 -0.05 5.41 24.41
N LYS A 174 -1.14 4.74 24.02
CA LYS A 174 -1.65 3.55 24.70
C LYS A 174 -0.66 2.39 24.66
N LEU A 175 -0.02 2.17 23.51
CA LEU A 175 1.01 1.14 23.33
C LEU A 175 2.23 1.44 24.21
N SER A 176 2.66 2.69 24.33
CA SER A 176 3.74 3.08 25.24
C SER A 176 3.44 2.73 26.69
N VAL A 177 2.19 2.93 27.12
CA VAL A 177 1.74 2.54 28.48
C VAL A 177 1.66 1.01 28.61
N TRP A 178 1.15 0.33 27.59
CA TRP A 178 0.99 -1.12 27.59
C TRP A 178 2.32 -1.86 27.66
N GLN A 179 3.32 -1.43 26.90
CA GLN A 179 4.64 -2.07 26.89
C GLN A 179 5.57 -1.57 28.02
N GLY A 180 5.25 -0.45 28.67
CA GLY A 180 6.06 0.16 29.73
C GLY A 180 7.24 0.98 29.21
N GLU A 181 7.37 1.15 27.90
CA GLU A 181 8.43 1.91 27.23
C GLU A 181 7.82 2.84 26.16
N PRO A 182 8.41 4.02 25.90
CA PRO A 182 7.91 4.92 24.87
C PRO A 182 8.01 4.29 23.48
N VAL A 183 6.95 4.38 22.67
CA VAL A 183 7.04 4.16 21.23
C VAL A 183 7.82 5.30 20.62
N THR A 184 8.97 5.01 20.03
CA THR A 184 9.90 6.01 19.49
C THR A 184 9.44 6.55 18.13
N GLU A 185 10.01 7.68 17.68
CA GLU A 185 9.76 8.17 16.32
C GLU A 185 10.29 7.22 15.24
N GLU A 186 11.33 6.45 15.56
CA GLU A 186 11.85 5.41 14.67
C GLU A 186 10.83 4.27 14.51
N ASP A 187 10.22 3.79 15.61
CA ASP A 187 9.17 2.77 15.57
C ASP A 187 7.97 3.21 14.74
N LYS A 188 7.53 4.45 14.91
CA LYS A 188 6.43 5.04 14.14
C LYS A 188 6.76 5.12 12.66
N THR A 189 7.99 5.55 12.34
CA THR A 189 8.49 5.64 10.96
C THR A 189 8.58 4.24 10.34
N ASN A 190 9.07 3.26 11.07
CA ASN A 190 9.15 1.87 10.62
C ASN A 190 7.76 1.27 10.41
N ALA A 191 6.82 1.49 11.32
CA ALA A 191 5.43 1.06 11.18
C ALA A 191 4.78 1.67 9.93
N ALA A 192 5.01 2.95 9.68
CA ALA A 192 4.52 3.63 8.49
C ALA A 192 5.14 3.07 7.20
N HIS A 193 6.45 2.84 7.19
CA HIS A 193 7.14 2.22 6.05
C HIS A 193 6.65 0.80 5.77
N ILE A 194 6.49 -0.02 6.82
CA ILE A 194 5.97 -1.38 6.69
C ILE A 194 4.54 -1.34 6.15
N TYR A 195 3.70 -0.48 6.72
CA TYR A 195 2.33 -0.32 6.25
C TYR A 195 2.28 0.12 4.79
N ALA A 196 3.07 1.13 4.41
CA ALA A 196 3.19 1.57 3.03
C ALA A 196 3.66 0.45 2.10
N MET A 197 4.64 -0.34 2.50
CA MET A 197 5.16 -1.47 1.73
C MET A 197 4.12 -2.58 1.55
N VAL A 198 3.38 -2.92 2.61
CA VAL A 198 2.40 -4.02 2.55
C VAL A 198 1.09 -3.62 1.89
N THR A 199 0.71 -2.35 1.95
CA THR A 199 -0.49 -1.86 1.27
C THR A 199 -0.21 -1.37 -0.14
N GLY A 200 1.05 -1.17 -0.45
CA GLY A 200 1.47 -0.62 -1.73
C GLY A 200 1.41 0.90 -1.80
N SER A 201 1.41 1.50 -0.67
CA SER A 201 1.31 2.95 -0.55
C SER A 201 2.66 3.61 -0.42
N SER A 202 3.55 3.42 -1.31
CA SER A 202 4.63 4.39 -1.50
C SER A 202 4.01 5.68 -2.10
N GLY A 203 3.28 6.39 -1.25
CA GLY A 203 2.65 7.67 -1.59
C GLY A 203 3.68 8.78 -1.72
N GLY A 204 4.61 8.64 -2.62
CA GLY A 204 5.68 9.61 -2.78
C GLY A 204 6.49 9.46 -4.04
N ASP A 205 6.14 8.55 -4.94
CA ASP A 205 6.80 8.49 -6.24
C ASP A 205 6.50 9.78 -7.03
N THR A 206 7.44 10.71 -6.99
CA THR A 206 7.55 11.68 -8.08
C THR A 206 7.97 10.88 -9.30
N PHE A 207 7.00 10.52 -10.13
CA PHE A 207 7.26 9.85 -11.39
C PHE A 207 7.76 10.87 -12.39
N ASP A 208 8.98 10.69 -12.87
CA ASP A 208 9.67 11.59 -13.79
C ASP A 208 9.44 11.18 -15.28
N GLY A 209 8.65 10.11 -15.50
CA GLY A 209 8.34 9.61 -16.83
C GLY A 209 7.04 10.18 -17.40
N ASP A 210 6.81 9.89 -18.69
CA ASP A 210 5.63 10.33 -19.40
C ASP A 210 4.36 9.59 -18.94
N TYR A 211 3.31 10.34 -18.66
CA TYR A 211 1.96 9.83 -18.39
C TYR A 211 0.92 10.71 -19.08
N ILE A 212 -0.25 10.16 -19.34
CA ILE A 212 -1.37 10.88 -19.95
C ILE A 212 -2.52 10.92 -18.94
N SER A 213 -2.84 12.12 -18.46
CA SER A 213 -4.01 12.36 -17.63
C SER A 213 -5.29 12.28 -18.46
N GLY A 214 -6.38 11.85 -17.82
CA GLY A 214 -7.72 11.95 -18.41
C GLY A 214 -8.17 13.40 -18.50
N GLY A 215 -9.04 13.69 -19.49
CA GLY A 215 -9.54 15.05 -19.75
C GLY A 215 -10.88 15.37 -19.08
N GLY A 216 -11.49 14.41 -18.39
CA GLY A 216 -12.80 14.54 -17.79
C GLY A 216 -12.81 15.28 -16.44
N SER A 217 -14.02 15.57 -15.95
CA SER A 217 -14.23 16.28 -14.68
C SER A 217 -13.98 15.42 -13.43
N GLY A 218 -13.89 14.10 -13.58
CA GLY A 218 -13.84 13.12 -12.50
C GLY A 218 -15.21 12.78 -11.89
N ALA A 219 -16.28 13.38 -12.37
CA ALA A 219 -17.60 13.26 -11.76
C ALA A 219 -18.45 12.10 -12.31
N GLU A 220 -17.97 11.38 -13.32
CA GLU A 220 -18.75 10.37 -14.01
C GLU A 220 -18.16 8.95 -13.81
N LEU A 221 -19.07 8.01 -13.56
CA LEU A 221 -18.84 6.58 -13.68
C LEU A 221 -19.56 6.11 -14.95
N ASP A 222 -18.84 6.12 -16.08
CA ASP A 222 -19.39 5.62 -17.34
C ASP A 222 -19.16 4.11 -17.44
N VAL A 223 -20.24 3.36 -17.49
CA VAL A 223 -20.26 1.90 -17.60
C VAL A 223 -21.14 1.42 -18.77
N SER A 224 -21.54 2.37 -19.66
CA SER A 224 -22.46 2.10 -20.76
C SER A 224 -21.89 1.13 -21.80
N ASP A 225 -20.58 1.10 -21.95
CA ASP A 225 -19.88 0.25 -22.94
C ASP A 225 -19.50 -1.14 -22.40
N LEU A 226 -19.85 -1.47 -21.15
CA LEU A 226 -19.64 -2.81 -20.61
C LEU A 226 -20.58 -3.81 -21.30
N THR A 227 -20.02 -4.93 -21.76
CA THR A 227 -20.77 -5.91 -22.56
C THR A 227 -21.37 -7.03 -21.73
N ASN A 228 -20.69 -7.45 -20.67
CA ASN A 228 -21.14 -8.51 -19.77
C ASN A 228 -20.62 -8.30 -18.34
N PRO A 229 -21.04 -7.21 -17.66
CA PRO A 229 -20.52 -6.85 -16.34
C PRO A 229 -20.77 -7.90 -15.24
N ALA A 230 -21.77 -8.79 -15.44
CA ALA A 230 -22.04 -9.88 -14.51
C ALA A 230 -20.93 -10.95 -14.48
N SER A 231 -20.24 -11.16 -15.60
CA SER A 231 -19.19 -12.18 -15.71
C SER A 231 -17.86 -11.78 -15.07
N LYS A 232 -17.68 -10.49 -14.74
CA LYS A 232 -16.41 -9.91 -14.27
C LYS A 232 -15.24 -10.32 -15.15
N ASN A 233 -15.33 -10.00 -16.43
CA ASN A 233 -14.36 -10.41 -17.44
C ASN A 233 -13.28 -9.35 -17.70
N ALA A 234 -12.16 -9.78 -18.29
CA ALA A 234 -11.01 -8.96 -18.58
C ALA A 234 -11.31 -7.83 -19.60
N ALA A 235 -12.17 -8.08 -20.59
CA ALA A 235 -12.51 -7.10 -21.61
C ALA A 235 -13.28 -5.92 -21.00
N ASP A 236 -14.29 -6.20 -20.20
CA ASP A 236 -15.05 -5.15 -19.50
C ASP A 236 -14.20 -4.45 -18.44
N LEU A 237 -13.23 -5.12 -17.81
CA LEU A 237 -12.27 -4.46 -16.93
C LEU A 237 -11.47 -3.40 -17.69
N VAL A 238 -11.00 -3.70 -18.91
CA VAL A 238 -10.29 -2.73 -19.76
C VAL A 238 -11.17 -1.53 -20.09
N VAL A 239 -12.44 -1.75 -20.43
CA VAL A 239 -13.41 -0.66 -20.67
C VAL A 239 -13.57 0.18 -19.41
N TYR A 240 -13.81 -0.45 -18.26
CA TYR A 240 -14.01 0.23 -16.98
C TYR A 240 -12.83 1.13 -16.60
N VAL A 241 -11.61 0.61 -16.63
CA VAL A 241 -10.43 1.43 -16.27
C VAL A 241 -10.14 2.52 -17.29
N THR A 242 -10.47 2.27 -18.58
CA THR A 242 -10.34 3.26 -19.65
C THR A 242 -11.29 4.42 -19.42
N ASN A 243 -12.55 4.14 -19.07
CA ASN A 243 -13.55 5.14 -18.76
C ASN A 243 -13.18 5.92 -17.50
N ALA A 244 -12.68 5.25 -16.45
CA ALA A 244 -12.17 5.91 -15.24
C ALA A 244 -11.02 6.88 -15.55
N TRP A 245 -10.08 6.46 -16.42
CA TRP A 245 -8.99 7.33 -16.89
C TRP A 245 -9.54 8.51 -17.71
N GLN A 246 -10.39 8.27 -18.71
CA GLN A 246 -10.93 9.32 -19.57
C GLN A 246 -11.76 10.33 -18.77
N SER A 247 -12.52 9.86 -17.79
CA SER A 247 -13.31 10.69 -16.88
C SER A 247 -12.45 11.49 -15.89
N GLY A 248 -11.14 11.21 -15.76
CA GLY A 248 -10.24 11.97 -14.90
C GLY A 248 -10.43 11.70 -13.41
N TRP A 249 -10.61 10.43 -13.04
CA TRP A 249 -10.76 10.04 -11.64
C TRP A 249 -9.52 10.38 -10.82
N GLY A 250 -9.74 10.77 -9.57
CA GLY A 250 -8.70 11.08 -8.62
C GLY A 250 -8.11 9.84 -7.93
N TYR A 251 -7.09 10.10 -7.15
CA TYR A 251 -6.51 9.09 -6.26
C TYR A 251 -6.68 9.51 -4.80
N VAL A 252 -7.32 8.65 -4.03
CA VAL A 252 -7.32 8.73 -2.56
C VAL A 252 -7.17 7.31 -2.01
N TRP A 253 -6.25 7.14 -1.11
CA TRP A 253 -5.97 5.84 -0.52
C TRP A 253 -7.18 5.24 0.18
N GLY A 254 -7.43 3.94 -0.09
CA GLY A 254 -8.56 3.18 0.43
C GLY A 254 -9.89 3.50 -0.26
N THR A 255 -9.89 4.21 -1.40
CA THR A 255 -11.08 4.38 -2.24
C THR A 255 -11.06 3.42 -3.42
N TYR A 256 -12.22 3.13 -4.00
CA TYR A 256 -12.41 2.08 -5.01
C TYR A 256 -13.38 2.47 -6.12
N GLY A 257 -13.52 3.76 -6.39
CA GLY A 257 -14.36 4.29 -7.46
C GLY A 257 -15.59 5.05 -6.99
N GLN A 258 -15.83 5.18 -5.69
CA GLN A 258 -16.90 6.03 -5.18
C GLN A 258 -16.57 7.53 -5.28
N VAL A 259 -17.59 8.37 -5.28
CA VAL A 259 -17.43 9.82 -5.21
C VAL A 259 -16.83 10.20 -3.85
N LEU A 260 -15.79 11.01 -3.86
CA LEU A 260 -15.16 11.52 -2.65
C LEU A 260 -16.02 12.66 -2.06
N THR A 261 -16.97 12.31 -1.20
CA THR A 261 -17.74 13.31 -0.44
C THR A 261 -16.91 13.89 0.70
N PRO A 262 -17.30 15.05 1.28
CA PRO A 262 -16.63 15.58 2.48
C PRO A 262 -16.58 14.59 3.64
N GLU A 263 -17.65 13.80 3.83
CA GLU A 263 -17.75 12.78 4.89
C GLU A 263 -16.78 11.63 4.63
N LEU A 264 -16.73 11.12 3.40
CA LEU A 264 -15.79 10.07 3.01
C LEU A 264 -14.34 10.57 3.13
N PHE A 265 -14.07 11.80 2.71
CA PHE A 265 -12.75 12.39 2.87
C PHE A 265 -12.33 12.49 4.33
N GLN A 266 -13.20 13.00 5.21
CA GLN A 266 -12.92 13.07 6.64
C GLN A 266 -12.71 11.67 7.25
N TYR A 267 -13.49 10.68 6.82
CA TYR A 267 -13.31 9.30 7.21
C TYR A 267 -11.94 8.76 6.79
N LYS A 268 -11.52 8.99 5.53
CA LYS A 268 -10.21 8.56 5.02
C LYS A 268 -9.04 9.27 5.70
N LEU A 269 -9.19 10.54 6.08
CA LEU A 269 -8.22 11.26 6.90
C LEU A 269 -7.99 10.59 8.27
N THR A 270 -9.07 10.11 8.87
CA THR A 270 -8.99 9.43 10.17
C THR A 270 -8.42 8.01 10.02
N GLN A 271 -8.83 7.32 8.94
CA GLN A 271 -8.41 5.94 8.67
C GLN A 271 -6.93 5.86 8.26
N TYR A 272 -6.46 6.82 7.45
CA TYR A 272 -5.13 6.82 6.84
C TYR A 272 -4.42 8.17 7.03
N PRO A 273 -4.08 8.56 8.26
CA PRO A 273 -3.55 9.89 8.55
C PRO A 273 -2.24 10.19 7.83
N GLU A 274 -1.40 9.19 7.60
CA GLU A 274 -0.13 9.35 6.90
C GLU A 274 -0.28 9.33 5.37
N GLY A 275 -1.12 8.45 4.83
CA GLY A 275 -1.34 8.30 3.39
C GLY A 275 -2.26 9.38 2.80
N VAL A 276 -3.24 9.85 3.57
CA VAL A 276 -4.23 10.86 3.15
C VAL A 276 -3.93 12.21 3.78
N GLY A 277 -3.54 12.22 5.06
CA GLY A 277 -3.35 13.44 5.83
C GLY A 277 -2.27 14.37 5.28
N GLN A 278 -1.12 13.83 4.88
CA GLN A 278 -0.04 14.61 4.27
C GLN A 278 -0.43 15.29 2.93
N TYR A 279 -1.49 14.80 2.27
CA TYR A 279 -2.02 15.33 1.02
C TYR A 279 -3.38 15.99 1.18
N ALA A 280 -3.83 16.26 2.41
CA ALA A 280 -5.20 16.70 2.70
C ALA A 280 -5.63 17.93 1.89
N ASP A 281 -4.76 18.93 1.80
CA ASP A 281 -5.05 20.17 1.06
C ASP A 281 -5.10 19.95 -0.46
N PHE A 282 -4.20 19.09 -0.96
CA PHE A 282 -4.20 18.72 -2.37
C PHE A 282 -5.47 17.93 -2.72
N ILE A 283 -5.84 16.94 -1.92
CA ILE A 283 -7.04 16.12 -2.12
C ILE A 283 -8.29 16.99 -2.08
N ARG A 284 -8.40 17.87 -1.10
CA ARG A 284 -9.53 18.81 -0.97
C ARG A 284 -9.70 19.69 -2.21
N SER A 285 -8.58 20.18 -2.75
CA SER A 285 -8.58 21.11 -3.88
C SER A 285 -8.80 20.42 -5.23
N ASN A 286 -8.42 19.13 -5.37
CA ASN A 286 -8.37 18.48 -6.68
C ASN A 286 -9.34 17.30 -6.83
N TRP A 287 -9.65 16.58 -5.72
CA TRP A 287 -10.37 15.31 -5.80
C TRP A 287 -11.73 15.33 -5.12
N LEU A 288 -12.02 16.31 -4.26
CA LEU A 288 -13.34 16.40 -3.62
C LEU A 288 -14.46 16.54 -4.65
N GLY A 289 -15.51 15.73 -4.51
CA GLY A 289 -16.64 15.67 -5.46
C GLY A 289 -16.38 14.83 -6.70
N LYS A 290 -15.18 14.23 -6.84
CA LYS A 290 -14.84 13.35 -7.96
C LYS A 290 -14.85 11.87 -7.54
N HIS A 291 -15.00 10.98 -8.50
CA HIS A 291 -14.70 9.57 -8.30
C HIS A 291 -13.21 9.39 -8.00
N THR A 292 -12.89 8.54 -7.04
CA THR A 292 -11.51 8.29 -6.61
C THR A 292 -11.26 6.80 -6.39
N ALA A 293 -10.06 6.34 -6.73
CA ALA A 293 -9.61 4.99 -6.45
C ALA A 293 -8.13 4.99 -6.07
N ASP A 294 -7.70 4.07 -5.20
CA ASP A 294 -6.29 3.73 -5.10
C ASP A 294 -5.92 2.68 -6.16
N CYS A 295 -4.64 2.25 -6.20
CA CYS A 295 -4.15 1.40 -7.27
C CYS A 295 -4.91 0.08 -7.39
N VAL A 296 -5.17 -0.61 -6.28
CA VAL A 296 -5.94 -1.85 -6.27
C VAL A 296 -7.45 -1.59 -6.20
N GLY A 297 -7.85 -0.46 -5.63
CA GLY A 297 -9.24 -0.01 -5.57
C GLY A 297 -9.85 0.20 -6.96
N LEU A 298 -9.06 0.64 -7.93
CA LEU A 298 -9.50 0.74 -9.32
C LEU A 298 -9.96 -0.62 -9.88
N ILE A 299 -9.25 -1.69 -9.56
CA ILE A 299 -9.60 -3.06 -9.96
C ILE A 299 -10.78 -3.59 -9.13
N LYS A 300 -10.72 -3.40 -7.80
CA LYS A 300 -11.79 -3.83 -6.89
C LYS A 300 -13.13 -3.16 -7.21
N GLY A 301 -13.11 -1.89 -7.60
CA GLY A 301 -14.31 -1.17 -8.00
C GLY A 301 -15.04 -1.84 -9.15
N TYR A 302 -14.33 -2.32 -10.17
CA TYR A 302 -14.93 -3.15 -11.21
C TYR A 302 -15.44 -4.49 -10.64
N GLY A 303 -14.67 -5.16 -9.80
CA GLY A 303 -15.09 -6.40 -9.16
C GLY A 303 -16.36 -6.25 -8.33
N TRP A 304 -16.54 -5.12 -7.67
CA TRP A 304 -17.71 -4.78 -6.83
C TRP A 304 -18.83 -4.07 -7.58
N LEU A 305 -18.70 -3.86 -8.89
CA LEU A 305 -19.76 -3.27 -9.69
C LEU A 305 -20.98 -4.20 -9.73
N ASN A 306 -22.13 -3.72 -9.29
CA ASN A 306 -23.39 -4.44 -9.44
C ASN A 306 -23.82 -4.38 -10.90
N ALA A 307 -24.08 -5.54 -11.51
CA ALA A 307 -24.43 -5.64 -12.93
C ALA A 307 -25.85 -5.14 -13.26
N GLU A 308 -26.74 -5.03 -12.26
CA GLU A 308 -28.12 -4.58 -12.43
C GLU A 308 -28.25 -3.08 -12.20
N THR A 309 -27.64 -2.57 -11.11
CA THR A 309 -27.73 -1.15 -10.74
C THR A 309 -26.65 -0.30 -11.38
N MET A 310 -25.58 -0.92 -11.86
CA MET A 310 -24.35 -0.26 -12.34
C MET A 310 -23.69 0.63 -11.29
N GLU A 311 -23.91 0.34 -10.01
CA GLU A 311 -23.28 0.99 -8.87
C GLU A 311 -22.18 0.11 -8.26
N ILE A 312 -21.19 0.74 -7.63
CA ILE A 312 -20.12 0.01 -6.96
C ILE A 312 -20.57 -0.32 -5.54
N GLU A 313 -20.81 -1.59 -5.28
CA GLU A 313 -21.26 -2.13 -3.99
C GLU A 313 -20.11 -2.87 -3.29
N TYR A 314 -19.57 -2.26 -2.25
CA TYR A 314 -18.43 -2.80 -1.51
C TYR A 314 -18.63 -4.25 -1.05
N GLY A 315 -17.63 -5.10 -1.33
CA GLY A 315 -17.59 -6.49 -0.85
C GLY A 315 -18.48 -7.48 -1.60
N THR A 316 -19.06 -7.08 -2.75
CA THR A 316 -19.92 -7.94 -3.56
C THR A 316 -19.15 -8.81 -4.57
N ASN A 317 -19.87 -9.69 -5.28
CA ASN A 317 -19.39 -10.51 -6.40
C ASN A 317 -18.18 -11.39 -6.08
N GLY A 318 -17.88 -11.67 -4.81
CA GLY A 318 -16.77 -12.51 -4.38
C GLY A 318 -15.38 -11.87 -4.49
N MET A 319 -15.28 -10.63 -4.97
CA MET A 319 -14.02 -9.88 -4.96
C MET A 319 -13.65 -9.49 -3.52
N PRO A 320 -12.52 -9.97 -2.97
CA PRO A 320 -12.14 -9.65 -1.60
C PRO A 320 -11.55 -8.24 -1.49
N ASP A 321 -11.62 -7.65 -0.30
CA ASP A 321 -10.91 -6.41 0.01
C ASP A 321 -9.46 -6.71 0.39
N ILE A 322 -8.60 -6.77 -0.61
CA ILE A 322 -7.17 -7.09 -0.49
C ILE A 322 -6.31 -6.01 -1.15
N GLY A 323 -5.07 -5.88 -0.69
CA GLY A 323 -4.09 -4.97 -1.27
C GLY A 323 -3.44 -5.51 -2.55
N ALA A 324 -2.70 -4.65 -3.26
CA ALA A 324 -2.02 -4.98 -4.52
C ALA A 324 -1.06 -6.18 -4.40
N ASN A 325 -0.31 -6.26 -3.29
CA ASN A 325 0.60 -7.37 -3.04
C ASN A 325 -0.17 -8.69 -2.83
N GLN A 326 -1.24 -8.66 -2.03
CA GLN A 326 -2.05 -9.86 -1.80
C GLN A 326 -2.71 -10.34 -3.10
N MET A 327 -3.17 -9.41 -3.96
CA MET A 327 -3.72 -9.76 -5.27
C MET A 327 -2.69 -10.48 -6.13
N TYR A 328 -1.45 -10.01 -6.17
CA TYR A 328 -0.34 -10.70 -6.86
C TYR A 328 -0.04 -12.08 -6.26
N TYR A 329 0.02 -12.20 -4.93
CA TYR A 329 0.32 -13.49 -4.29
C TYR A 329 -0.79 -14.52 -4.49
N ASN A 330 -2.04 -14.09 -4.49
CA ASN A 330 -3.21 -14.96 -4.71
C ASN A 330 -3.36 -15.42 -6.17
N ALA A 331 -2.74 -14.72 -7.12
CA ALA A 331 -2.83 -15.07 -8.53
C ALA A 331 -2.16 -16.42 -8.82
N THR A 332 -2.88 -17.29 -9.55
CA THR A 332 -2.39 -18.60 -9.98
C THR A 332 -1.61 -18.55 -11.28
N ARG A 333 -2.01 -17.67 -12.21
CA ARG A 333 -1.29 -17.39 -13.46
C ARG A 333 -0.61 -16.04 -13.39
N LYS A 334 0.70 -16.05 -13.44
CA LYS A 334 1.57 -14.86 -13.37
C LYS A 334 2.96 -15.19 -13.89
N GLY A 335 3.70 -14.18 -14.29
CA GLY A 335 5.06 -14.28 -14.77
C GLY A 335 5.85 -12.99 -14.60
N THR A 336 7.12 -13.00 -14.93
CA THR A 336 7.95 -11.79 -14.98
C THR A 336 7.50 -10.88 -16.12
N ILE A 337 7.69 -9.58 -15.96
CA ILE A 337 7.12 -8.59 -16.90
C ILE A 337 7.60 -8.74 -18.33
N ASP A 338 8.81 -9.26 -18.54
CA ASP A 338 9.38 -9.57 -19.85
C ASP A 338 8.65 -10.71 -20.59
N THR A 339 7.85 -11.49 -19.88
CA THR A 339 7.04 -12.60 -20.42
C THR A 339 5.56 -12.26 -20.56
N ILE A 340 5.17 -11.00 -20.40
CA ILE A 340 3.75 -10.60 -20.46
C ILE A 340 3.16 -10.98 -21.83
N PRO A 341 2.06 -11.74 -21.89
CA PRO A 341 1.37 -11.99 -23.13
C PRO A 341 0.56 -10.77 -23.56
N GLU A 342 0.29 -10.63 -24.84
CA GLU A 342 -0.54 -9.56 -25.40
C GLU A 342 -2.03 -9.84 -25.13
N VAL A 343 -2.41 -9.82 -23.84
CA VAL A 343 -3.77 -10.07 -23.34
C VAL A 343 -4.22 -8.86 -22.53
N PRO A 344 -5.06 -7.97 -23.09
CA PRO A 344 -5.62 -6.85 -22.33
C PRO A 344 -6.45 -7.33 -21.14
N GLY A 345 -6.40 -6.58 -20.04
CA GLY A 345 -7.07 -6.91 -18.78
C GLY A 345 -6.17 -7.66 -17.77
N LEU A 346 -4.97 -8.09 -18.17
CA LEU A 346 -3.97 -8.55 -17.21
C LEU A 346 -3.59 -7.42 -16.27
N ALA A 347 -3.26 -7.74 -15.02
CA ALA A 347 -2.61 -6.77 -14.18
C ALA A 347 -1.10 -6.78 -14.37
N VAL A 348 -0.48 -5.62 -14.22
CA VAL A 348 0.95 -5.44 -14.06
C VAL A 348 1.23 -5.00 -12.64
N TRP A 349 2.28 -5.57 -12.05
CA TRP A 349 2.56 -5.42 -10.63
C TRP A 349 4.04 -5.14 -10.36
N LYS A 350 4.28 -4.30 -9.40
CA LYS A 350 5.53 -4.15 -8.65
C LYS A 350 5.20 -4.12 -7.16
N SER A 351 6.17 -4.37 -6.30
CA SER A 351 5.91 -4.37 -4.86
C SER A 351 5.17 -3.09 -4.46
N GLY A 352 3.97 -3.30 -3.92
CA GLY A 352 3.14 -2.23 -3.44
C GLY A 352 2.28 -1.50 -4.45
N HIS A 353 2.33 -1.84 -5.73
CA HIS A 353 1.56 -1.14 -6.75
C HIS A 353 1.06 -2.08 -7.85
N ILE A 354 -0.09 -1.75 -8.43
CA ILE A 354 -0.72 -2.54 -9.48
C ILE A 354 -1.42 -1.63 -10.49
N GLY A 355 -1.40 -2.04 -11.75
CA GLY A 355 -2.14 -1.38 -12.85
C GLY A 355 -2.77 -2.41 -13.76
N VAL A 356 -3.57 -1.98 -14.72
CA VAL A 356 -4.23 -2.83 -15.70
C VAL A 356 -3.59 -2.62 -17.07
N TYR A 357 -3.06 -3.69 -17.65
CA TYR A 357 -2.55 -3.71 -19.01
C TYR A 357 -3.72 -3.65 -20.00
N ILE A 358 -3.71 -2.67 -20.89
CA ILE A 358 -4.79 -2.46 -21.86
C ILE A 358 -4.41 -2.85 -23.29
N GLY A 359 -3.26 -3.51 -23.46
CA GLY A 359 -2.73 -3.88 -24.78
C GLY A 359 -1.78 -2.83 -25.35
N GLY A 360 -1.04 -3.21 -26.39
CA GLY A 360 -0.16 -2.29 -27.13
C GLY A 360 0.94 -1.64 -26.28
N GLY A 361 1.40 -2.31 -25.23
CA GLY A 361 2.41 -1.76 -24.31
C GLY A 361 1.90 -0.62 -23.42
N GLN A 362 0.57 -0.51 -23.20
CA GLN A 362 -0.05 0.56 -22.41
C GLN A 362 -0.69 0.01 -21.12
N VAL A 363 -0.66 0.82 -20.08
CA VAL A 363 -1.21 0.49 -18.76
C VAL A 363 -2.09 1.64 -18.28
N ILE A 364 -3.21 1.33 -17.66
CA ILE A 364 -3.99 2.29 -16.87
C ILE A 364 -3.80 1.94 -15.39
N GLU A 365 -3.47 2.95 -14.60
CA GLU A 365 -3.19 2.81 -13.17
C GLU A 365 -3.70 4.01 -12.39
N ALA A 366 -4.20 3.80 -11.17
CA ALA A 366 -4.34 4.88 -10.21
C ALA A 366 -2.96 5.10 -9.58
N MET A 367 -2.20 6.08 -10.12
CA MET A 367 -0.77 6.20 -9.92
C MET A 367 -0.40 6.73 -8.53
N GLY A 368 -1.19 7.64 -7.99
CA GLY A 368 -0.94 8.28 -6.70
C GLY A 368 -1.71 9.58 -6.54
N THR A 369 -1.67 10.15 -5.34
CA THR A 369 -2.53 11.28 -4.96
C THR A 369 -2.37 12.49 -5.88
N LYS A 370 -1.18 12.77 -6.37
CA LYS A 370 -0.92 13.94 -7.25
C LYS A 370 -1.34 13.72 -8.70
N TYR A 371 -1.56 12.47 -9.10
CA TYR A 371 -1.74 12.10 -10.51
C TYR A 371 -3.16 11.63 -10.82
N GLY A 372 -3.83 10.94 -9.88
CA GLY A 372 -5.11 10.28 -10.13
C GLY A 372 -4.96 9.03 -10.98
N VAL A 373 -6.00 8.72 -11.76
CA VAL A 373 -6.00 7.63 -12.73
C VAL A 373 -5.39 8.13 -14.04
N VAL A 374 -4.32 7.46 -14.48
CA VAL A 374 -3.52 7.87 -15.64
C VAL A 374 -3.24 6.70 -16.57
N LYS A 375 -2.88 7.01 -17.79
CA LYS A 375 -2.34 6.06 -18.76
C LYS A 375 -0.83 6.22 -18.90
N THR A 376 -0.11 5.12 -18.78
CA THR A 376 1.36 5.05 -18.84
C THR A 376 1.83 4.02 -19.86
N GLN A 377 3.12 4.07 -20.20
CA GLN A 377 3.76 3.00 -20.96
C GLN A 377 4.15 1.85 -20.01
N LEU A 378 4.03 0.63 -20.49
CA LEU A 378 4.49 -0.56 -19.77
C LEU A 378 5.99 -0.46 -19.46
N GLN A 379 6.78 -0.01 -20.44
CA GLN A 379 8.21 0.20 -20.28
C GLN A 379 8.50 1.48 -19.50
N GLY A 380 9.57 1.46 -18.68
CA GLY A 380 10.03 2.62 -17.91
C GLY A 380 9.26 2.85 -16.62
N ARG A 381 8.17 2.08 -16.34
CA ARG A 381 7.36 2.25 -15.13
C ARG A 381 7.84 1.37 -13.95
N GLY A 382 8.83 0.47 -14.19
CA GLY A 382 9.41 -0.39 -13.17
C GLY A 382 8.50 -1.56 -12.75
N TRP A 383 7.56 -1.95 -13.60
CA TRP A 383 6.79 -3.19 -13.41
C TRP A 383 7.72 -4.39 -13.38
N THR A 384 7.46 -5.33 -12.47
CA THR A 384 8.30 -6.54 -12.29
C THR A 384 7.60 -7.81 -12.75
N HIS A 385 6.28 -7.87 -12.61
CA HIS A 385 5.47 -9.04 -12.94
C HIS A 385 4.16 -8.65 -13.61
N TRP A 386 3.57 -9.63 -14.28
CA TRP A 386 2.18 -9.62 -14.73
C TRP A 386 1.40 -10.74 -14.04
N LEU A 387 0.08 -10.62 -14.00
CA LEU A 387 -0.80 -11.65 -13.42
C LEU A 387 -2.19 -11.60 -14.06
N GLU A 388 -2.86 -12.76 -14.11
CA GLU A 388 -4.31 -12.81 -14.18
C GLU A 388 -4.89 -12.44 -12.82
N ILE A 389 -5.74 -11.43 -12.80
CA ILE A 389 -6.36 -10.94 -11.57
C ILE A 389 -7.29 -12.03 -11.05
N PRO A 390 -7.11 -12.50 -9.80
CA PRO A 390 -8.07 -13.42 -9.19
C PRO A 390 -9.49 -12.80 -9.23
N TYR A 391 -10.49 -13.64 -9.48
CA TYR A 391 -11.91 -13.23 -9.56
C TYR A 391 -12.29 -12.47 -10.85
N ILE A 392 -11.38 -12.35 -11.82
CA ILE A 392 -11.67 -11.87 -13.17
C ILE A 392 -11.58 -13.04 -14.16
N ASN A 393 -12.55 -13.11 -15.04
CA ASN A 393 -12.60 -14.14 -16.09
C ASN A 393 -11.79 -13.69 -17.31
N TYR A 394 -10.94 -14.59 -17.82
CA TYR A 394 -10.07 -14.37 -18.99
C TYR A 394 -10.43 -15.30 -20.15
N ASP A 395 -11.51 -16.12 -20.02
CA ASP A 395 -11.97 -17.06 -21.04
C ASP A 395 -12.86 -16.39 -22.09
#